data_c33dd3b198b2f37e3ad3088ec185465f
#
_entry.id   c33dd3b198b2f37e3ad3088ec185465f
#
_cell.length_a   1.000
_cell.length_b   1.000
_cell.length_c   1.000
_cell.angle_alpha   90.00
_cell.angle_beta   90.00
_cell.angle_gamma   90.00
#
_symmetry.space_group_name_H-M   'P 1'
#
loop_
_entity.id
_entity.type
_entity.pdbx_description
1 polymer ?
#
loop_
_entity_poly.entity_id
_entity_poly.type
_entity_poly.pdbx_seq_one_letter_code
_entity_poly.pdbx_strand_id
1 'polypeptide(L)'
;MTATENARLSPVATGEAGERCDAIEDALWASGRELPVVDAPARERADAARNRRRILAAAERLFDELGVDHVSMDAIAAEACVGKGTLFRRFGDRAGLARALVDDRERRFQDEFIRGAPPLGPGAPPADRLVAFGTGMLEILEARGELIAAAERRSRQRAGPYPAYCAHIAVLLREADPAIDSDYVADALLGTLSARLVLHQRHERGMPLERLVAGWEDLVRRLLR
;
A
#
# COMPACT_ATOMS: atom_id res chain seq x y z
N MET A 1 -40.46 19.11 -23.47
CA MET A 1 -41.05 18.22 -22.45
C MET A 1 -40.41 16.88 -22.60
N THR A 2 -39.38 16.56 -21.84
CA THR A 2 -38.91 15.20 -21.59
C THR A 2 -38.28 15.22 -20.21
N ALA A 3 -38.80 14.38 -19.34
CA ALA A 3 -38.50 14.30 -17.92
C ALA A 3 -37.15 13.63 -17.70
N THR A 4 -36.32 14.27 -16.89
CA THR A 4 -35.07 13.73 -16.37
C THR A 4 -35.38 12.78 -15.22
N GLU A 5 -35.16 11.51 -15.45
CA GLU A 5 -35.30 10.44 -14.48
C GLU A 5 -34.12 10.47 -13.49
N ASN A 6 -34.43 10.92 -12.31
CA ASN A 6 -33.49 11.03 -11.19
C ASN A 6 -33.38 9.64 -10.52
N ALA A 7 -32.38 8.84 -10.90
CA ALA A 7 -32.09 7.57 -10.23
C ALA A 7 -31.61 7.86 -8.80
N ARG A 8 -32.49 7.64 -7.84
CA ARG A 8 -32.20 7.65 -6.38
C ARG A 8 -31.31 6.46 -6.06
N LEU A 9 -30.04 6.72 -5.80
CA LEU A 9 -29.16 5.75 -5.15
C LEU A 9 -29.72 5.47 -3.74
N SER A 10 -30.10 4.23 -3.50
CA SER A 10 -30.52 3.75 -2.16
C SER A 10 -29.36 3.88 -1.16
N PRO A 11 -29.62 4.26 0.09
CA PRO A 11 -28.56 4.31 1.10
C PRO A 11 -28.08 2.89 1.38
N VAL A 12 -26.76 2.68 1.27
CA VAL A 12 -26.08 1.45 1.67
C VAL A 12 -26.39 1.20 3.16
N ALA A 13 -26.85 -0.01 3.45
CA ALA A 13 -27.33 -0.44 4.76
C ALA A 13 -26.27 -0.22 5.86
N THR A 14 -26.47 0.79 6.67
CA THR A 14 -25.71 1.08 7.91
C THR A 14 -25.96 0.07 9.04
N GLY A 15 -26.90 -0.85 8.87
CA GLY A 15 -27.31 -1.82 9.91
C GLY A 15 -26.26 -2.91 10.19
N GLU A 16 -25.72 -3.52 9.14
CA GLU A 16 -24.81 -4.68 9.30
C GLU A 16 -23.43 -4.33 9.87
N ALA A 17 -22.96 -3.11 9.69
CA ALA A 17 -21.69 -2.64 10.27
C ALA A 17 -21.83 -2.36 11.77
N GLY A 18 -22.99 -1.85 12.21
CA GLY A 18 -23.31 -1.62 13.63
C GLY A 18 -23.35 -2.92 14.42
N GLU A 19 -24.08 -3.92 13.93
CA GLU A 19 -24.20 -5.24 14.57
C GLU A 19 -22.85 -5.98 14.69
N ARG A 20 -21.96 -5.81 13.74
CA ARG A 20 -20.59 -6.37 13.82
C ARG A 20 -19.72 -5.67 14.86
N CYS A 21 -19.92 -4.37 15.08
CA CYS A 21 -19.20 -3.64 16.12
C CYS A 21 -19.66 -4.05 17.51
N ASP A 22 -20.96 -4.20 17.72
CA ASP A 22 -21.55 -4.61 19.00
C ASP A 22 -21.12 -6.05 19.38
N ALA A 23 -21.09 -6.96 18.41
CA ALA A 23 -20.60 -8.34 18.63
C ALA A 23 -19.12 -8.42 19.02
N ILE A 24 -18.29 -7.49 18.54
CA ILE A 24 -16.88 -7.41 18.91
C ILE A 24 -16.71 -6.82 20.32
N GLU A 25 -17.51 -5.84 20.68
CA GLU A 25 -17.51 -5.27 22.04
C GLU A 25 -18.01 -6.29 23.08
N ASP A 26 -19.10 -6.97 22.83
CA ASP A 26 -19.66 -8.00 23.73
C ASP A 26 -18.68 -9.18 23.93
N ALA A 27 -17.98 -9.61 22.90
CA ALA A 27 -16.96 -10.66 22.99
C ALA A 27 -15.74 -10.24 23.82
N LEU A 28 -15.41 -8.94 23.85
CA LEU A 28 -14.31 -8.40 24.65
C LEU A 28 -14.66 -8.28 26.14
N TRP A 29 -15.93 -8.03 26.46
CA TRP A 29 -16.42 -7.89 27.86
C TRP A 29 -16.79 -9.23 28.51
N ALA A 30 -17.20 -10.23 27.74
CA ALA A 30 -17.61 -11.55 28.24
C ALA A 30 -16.45 -12.38 28.85
N SER A 31 -15.20 -11.96 28.68
CA SER A 31 -14.04 -12.72 29.16
C SER A 31 -13.58 -12.40 30.58
N GLY A 32 -14.36 -11.80 31.46
CA GLY A 32 -14.19 -11.62 32.92
C GLY A 32 -12.80 -11.85 33.58
N ARG A 33 -11.71 -11.66 32.86
CA ARG A 33 -10.34 -11.82 33.36
C ARG A 33 -9.84 -10.48 33.90
N GLU A 34 -9.65 -10.41 35.20
CA GLU A 34 -8.81 -9.35 35.79
C GLU A 34 -7.44 -9.40 35.14
N LEU A 35 -7.14 -8.35 34.36
CA LEU A 35 -5.86 -8.22 33.67
C LEU A 35 -4.86 -7.57 34.66
N PRO A 36 -3.63 -8.11 34.77
CA PRO A 36 -2.58 -7.45 35.52
C PRO A 36 -2.32 -6.06 34.93
N VAL A 37 -2.12 -5.06 35.78
CA VAL A 37 -1.75 -3.69 35.43
C VAL A 37 -0.35 -3.71 34.83
N VAL A 38 -0.26 -3.95 33.51
CA VAL A 38 0.99 -3.90 32.78
C VAL A 38 1.03 -2.58 32.01
N ASP A 39 1.99 -1.75 32.35
CA ASP A 39 2.54 -0.58 31.64
C ASP A 39 1.56 0.13 30.68
N ALA A 40 0.74 1.05 31.21
CA ALA A 40 -0.27 1.80 30.49
C ALA A 40 0.23 2.42 29.14
N PRO A 41 1.45 2.97 29.03
CA PRO A 41 1.98 3.52 27.79
C PRO A 41 2.23 2.47 26.69
N ALA A 42 2.58 1.22 27.05
CA ALA A 42 2.82 0.15 26.07
C ALA A 42 1.50 -0.39 25.53
N ARG A 43 0.48 -0.53 26.39
CA ARG A 43 -0.86 -0.96 26.01
C ARG A 43 -1.56 0.07 25.12
N GLU A 44 -1.48 1.35 25.48
CA GLU A 44 -2.06 2.45 24.69
C GLU A 44 -1.42 2.53 23.28
N ARG A 45 -0.10 2.34 23.17
CA ARG A 45 0.60 2.28 21.88
C ARG A 45 0.17 1.07 21.05
N ALA A 46 -0.01 -0.09 21.67
CA ALA A 46 -0.49 -1.30 21.00
C ALA A 46 -1.93 -1.15 20.50
N ASP A 47 -2.82 -0.56 21.31
CA ASP A 47 -4.21 -0.27 20.94
C ASP A 47 -4.27 0.75 19.79
N ALA A 48 -3.47 1.80 19.86
CA ALA A 48 -3.34 2.77 18.80
C ALA A 48 -2.83 2.15 17.49
N ALA A 49 -1.90 1.20 17.56
CA ALA A 49 -1.39 0.46 16.40
C ALA A 49 -2.44 -0.49 15.82
N ARG A 50 -3.22 -1.18 16.67
CA ARG A 50 -4.35 -2.02 16.24
C ARG A 50 -5.43 -1.20 15.54
N ASN A 51 -5.84 -0.08 16.13
CA ASN A 51 -6.82 0.81 15.53
C ASN A 51 -6.34 1.38 14.19
N ARG A 52 -5.05 1.76 14.09
CA ARG A 52 -4.47 2.19 12.82
C ARG A 52 -4.61 1.11 11.74
N ARG A 53 -4.25 -0.12 12.06
CA ARG A 53 -4.34 -1.25 11.11
C ARG A 53 -5.78 -1.51 10.67
N ARG A 54 -6.76 -1.49 11.61
CA ARG A 54 -8.18 -1.64 11.29
C ARG A 54 -8.68 -0.56 10.34
N ILE A 55 -8.35 0.71 10.62
CA ILE A 55 -8.74 1.83 9.77
C ILE A 55 -8.14 1.69 8.36
N LEU A 56 -6.85 1.36 8.25
CA LEU A 56 -6.20 1.20 6.96
C LEU A 56 -6.80 0.02 6.18
N ALA A 57 -7.06 -1.11 6.82
CA ALA A 57 -7.69 -2.27 6.18
C ALA A 57 -9.12 -1.99 5.71
N ALA A 58 -9.92 -1.25 6.49
CA ALA A 58 -11.26 -0.82 6.09
C ALA A 58 -11.22 0.16 4.90
N ALA A 59 -10.32 1.14 4.96
CA ALA A 59 -10.15 2.10 3.88
C ALA A 59 -9.66 1.43 2.59
N GLU A 60 -8.74 0.47 2.70
CA GLU A 60 -8.23 -0.32 1.57
C GLU A 60 -9.37 -1.04 0.84
N ARG A 61 -10.18 -1.81 1.58
CA ARG A 61 -11.33 -2.51 0.98
C ARG A 61 -12.31 -1.57 0.30
N LEU A 62 -12.72 -0.52 1.01
CA LEU A 62 -13.70 0.43 0.46
C LEU A 62 -13.17 1.19 -0.75
N PHE A 63 -11.89 1.55 -0.78
CA PHE A 63 -11.29 2.20 -1.94
C PHE A 63 -11.15 1.26 -3.14
N ASP A 64 -10.86 -0.02 -2.90
CA ASP A 64 -10.78 -1.03 -3.96
C ASP A 64 -12.17 -1.35 -4.55
N GLU A 65 -13.22 -1.37 -3.70
CA GLU A 65 -14.58 -1.69 -4.14
C GLU A 65 -15.29 -0.50 -4.81
N LEU A 66 -15.14 0.71 -4.27
CA LEU A 66 -15.94 1.87 -4.65
C LEU A 66 -15.15 2.98 -5.35
N GLY A 67 -13.83 2.91 -5.30
CA GLY A 67 -12.93 3.99 -5.73
C GLY A 67 -12.78 5.09 -4.65
N VAL A 68 -11.59 5.71 -4.62
CA VAL A 68 -11.21 6.69 -3.59
C VAL A 68 -12.19 7.88 -3.53
N ASP A 69 -12.71 8.31 -4.68
CA ASP A 69 -13.58 9.49 -4.75
C ASP A 69 -14.99 9.26 -4.24
N HIS A 70 -15.44 8.03 -4.17
CA HIS A 70 -16.80 7.66 -3.77
C HIS A 70 -16.93 7.21 -2.31
N VAL A 71 -15.81 7.09 -1.58
CA VAL A 71 -15.82 6.65 -0.18
C VAL A 71 -15.81 7.83 0.79
N SER A 72 -16.74 7.83 1.73
CA SER A 72 -16.80 8.84 2.80
C SER A 72 -15.94 8.43 4.00
N MET A 73 -15.44 9.42 4.75
CA MET A 73 -14.75 9.17 6.03
C MET A 73 -15.67 8.49 7.05
N ASP A 74 -16.99 8.76 6.97
CA ASP A 74 -17.99 8.15 7.85
C ASP A 74 -18.15 6.65 7.57
N ALA A 75 -18.20 6.24 6.31
CA ALA A 75 -18.23 4.84 5.92
C ALA A 75 -16.98 4.09 6.40
N ILE A 76 -15.79 4.72 6.28
CA ILE A 76 -14.54 4.12 6.79
C ILE A 76 -14.55 3.99 8.31
N ALA A 77 -15.07 4.99 9.04
CA ALA A 77 -15.16 4.94 10.49
C ALA A 77 -16.08 3.81 10.97
N ALA A 78 -17.25 3.66 10.31
CA ALA A 78 -18.20 2.59 10.57
C ALA A 78 -17.59 1.20 10.28
N GLU A 79 -17.00 1.01 9.09
CA GLU A 79 -16.36 -0.25 8.68
C GLU A 79 -15.18 -0.63 9.59
N ALA A 80 -14.40 0.36 10.06
CA ALA A 80 -13.29 0.13 10.97
C ALA A 80 -13.72 -0.01 12.44
N CYS A 81 -15.00 0.16 12.77
CA CYS A 81 -15.52 0.23 14.13
C CYS A 81 -14.73 1.22 15.01
N VAL A 82 -14.57 2.46 14.53
CA VAL A 82 -13.88 3.53 15.28
C VAL A 82 -14.72 4.81 15.28
N GLY A 83 -14.56 5.63 16.33
CA GLY A 83 -15.21 6.92 16.36
C GLY A 83 -14.70 7.87 15.28
N LYS A 84 -15.60 8.63 14.61
CA LYS A 84 -15.27 9.63 13.58
C LYS A 84 -14.17 10.59 14.04
N GLY A 85 -14.25 11.09 15.27
CA GLY A 85 -13.25 12.00 15.84
C GLY A 85 -11.84 11.38 15.89
N THR A 86 -11.74 10.08 16.15
CA THR A 86 -10.47 9.36 16.15
C THR A 86 -9.88 9.28 14.75
N LEU A 87 -10.72 9.00 13.74
CA LEU A 87 -10.32 8.94 12.34
C LEU A 87 -9.81 10.30 11.86
N PHE A 88 -10.61 11.36 12.05
CA PHE A 88 -10.23 12.72 11.63
C PHE A 88 -9.00 13.24 12.36
N ARG A 89 -8.88 13.04 13.67
CA ARG A 89 -7.69 13.45 14.44
C ARG A 89 -6.42 12.79 13.93
N ARG A 90 -6.50 11.55 13.43
CA ARG A 90 -5.33 10.76 13.05
C ARG A 90 -4.90 10.95 11.60
N PHE A 91 -5.84 11.11 10.69
CA PHE A 91 -5.58 11.13 9.25
C PHE A 91 -5.96 12.47 8.60
N GLY A 92 -6.68 13.33 9.30
CA GLY A 92 -7.15 14.61 8.81
C GLY A 92 -8.34 14.45 7.86
N ASP A 93 -8.07 14.07 6.64
CA ASP A 93 -9.05 13.93 5.58
C ASP A 93 -8.84 12.63 4.77
N ARG A 94 -9.67 12.41 3.76
CA ARG A 94 -9.58 11.28 2.84
C ARG A 94 -8.22 11.22 2.12
N ALA A 95 -7.66 12.36 1.74
CA ALA A 95 -6.36 12.42 1.08
C ALA A 95 -5.22 12.05 2.04
N GLY A 96 -5.32 12.45 3.31
CA GLY A 96 -4.39 12.02 4.36
C GLY A 96 -4.45 10.53 4.63
N LEU A 97 -5.67 9.96 4.62
CA LEU A 97 -5.85 8.52 4.76
C LEU A 97 -5.31 7.75 3.55
N ALA A 98 -5.58 8.22 2.33
CA ALA A 98 -5.02 7.62 1.11
C ALA A 98 -3.49 7.61 1.13
N ARG A 99 -2.85 8.71 1.55
CA ARG A 99 -1.38 8.74 1.76
C ARG A 99 -0.91 7.73 2.79
N ALA A 100 -1.63 7.63 3.92
CA ALA A 100 -1.26 6.67 4.95
C ALA A 100 -1.36 5.21 4.49
N LEU A 101 -2.26 4.90 3.54
CA LEU A 101 -2.34 3.60 2.88
C LEU A 101 -1.13 3.34 1.97
N VAL A 102 -0.73 4.32 1.17
CA VAL A 102 0.49 4.23 0.34
C VAL A 102 1.70 3.98 1.23
N ASP A 103 1.90 4.81 2.26
CA ASP A 103 3.01 4.66 3.22
C ASP A 103 3.03 3.30 3.93
N ASP A 104 1.86 2.72 4.22
CA ASP A 104 1.75 1.42 4.89
C ASP A 104 2.13 0.28 3.94
N ARG A 105 1.69 0.34 2.68
CA ARG A 105 2.05 -0.62 1.64
C ARG A 105 3.53 -0.58 1.32
N GLU A 106 4.11 0.62 1.21
CA GLU A 106 5.54 0.81 1.00
C GLU A 106 6.37 0.19 2.14
N ARG A 107 5.96 0.40 3.40
CA ARG A 107 6.63 -0.23 4.56
C ARG A 107 6.54 -1.74 4.52
N ARG A 108 5.37 -2.31 4.20
CA ARG A 108 5.21 -3.76 4.07
C ARG A 108 6.12 -4.31 2.98
N PHE A 109 6.15 -3.67 1.83
CA PHE A 109 7.02 -4.08 0.73
C PHE A 109 8.50 -3.99 1.12
N GLN A 110 8.92 -2.95 1.86
CA GLN A 110 10.27 -2.86 2.42
C GLN A 110 10.56 -4.00 3.39
N ASP A 111 9.65 -4.31 4.29
CA ASP A 111 9.81 -5.44 5.22
C ASP A 111 9.91 -6.77 4.48
N GLU A 112 9.16 -6.96 3.38
CA GLU A 112 9.19 -8.15 2.54
C GLU A 112 10.55 -8.34 1.85
N PHE A 113 11.13 -7.32 1.21
CA PHE A 113 12.43 -7.49 0.55
C PHE A 113 13.62 -7.52 1.52
N ILE A 114 13.48 -6.98 2.74
CA ILE A 114 14.54 -7.00 3.76
C ILE A 114 14.50 -8.31 4.56
N ARG A 115 13.31 -8.81 4.93
CA ARG A 115 13.12 -9.89 5.91
C ARG A 115 12.11 -10.95 5.50
N GLY A 116 11.45 -10.78 4.36
CA GLY A 116 10.43 -11.70 3.87
C GLY A 116 11.03 -13.00 3.34
N ALA A 117 10.13 -13.86 2.84
CA ALA A 117 10.51 -15.12 2.23
C ALA A 117 11.10 -14.91 0.81
N PRO A 118 11.95 -15.83 0.32
CA PRO A 118 12.33 -15.88 -1.08
C PRO A 118 11.09 -15.99 -2.00
N PRO A 119 11.16 -15.50 -3.26
CA PRO A 119 12.34 -14.94 -3.92
C PRO A 119 12.60 -13.46 -3.62
N LEU A 120 11.63 -12.69 -3.07
CA LEU A 120 11.79 -11.26 -2.81
C LEU A 120 12.76 -11.00 -1.65
N GLY A 121 12.59 -11.72 -0.55
CA GLY A 121 13.45 -11.64 0.62
C GLY A 121 14.78 -12.36 0.46
N PRO A 122 15.62 -12.37 1.53
CA PRO A 122 16.91 -13.04 1.55
C PRO A 122 16.81 -14.56 1.28
N GLY A 123 17.87 -15.13 0.67
CA GLY A 123 17.99 -16.56 0.44
C GLY A 123 17.78 -17.02 -1.02
N ALA A 124 17.33 -16.13 -1.91
CA ALA A 124 17.31 -16.38 -3.34
C ALA A 124 18.52 -15.72 -4.04
N PRO A 125 18.91 -16.16 -5.26
CA PRO A 125 19.92 -15.50 -6.06
C PRO A 125 19.59 -14.03 -6.33
N PRO A 126 20.58 -13.12 -6.42
CA PRO A 126 20.35 -11.69 -6.62
C PRO A 126 19.45 -11.35 -7.82
N ALA A 127 19.62 -12.05 -8.94
CA ALA A 127 18.78 -11.86 -10.13
C ALA A 127 17.32 -12.21 -9.87
N ASP A 128 17.04 -13.29 -9.14
CA ASP A 128 15.67 -13.69 -8.81
C ASP A 128 15.02 -12.70 -7.84
N ARG A 129 15.79 -12.18 -6.89
CA ARG A 129 15.35 -11.13 -5.97
C ARG A 129 15.03 -9.83 -6.70
N LEU A 130 15.86 -9.43 -7.68
CA LEU A 130 15.59 -8.25 -8.51
C LEU A 130 14.34 -8.45 -9.38
N VAL A 131 14.15 -9.62 -9.96
CA VAL A 131 12.93 -9.94 -10.72
C VAL A 131 11.71 -9.82 -9.82
N ALA A 132 11.74 -10.45 -8.64
CA ALA A 132 10.63 -10.40 -7.67
C ALA A 132 10.35 -8.97 -7.16
N PHE A 133 11.40 -8.17 -6.94
CA PHE A 133 11.27 -6.77 -6.53
C PHE A 133 10.50 -5.96 -7.58
N GLY A 134 10.89 -6.01 -8.84
CA GLY A 134 10.20 -5.24 -9.88
C GLY A 134 8.79 -5.75 -10.16
N THR A 135 8.56 -7.06 -10.10
CA THR A 135 7.21 -7.64 -10.21
C THR A 135 6.30 -7.10 -9.10
N GLY A 136 6.73 -7.18 -7.84
CA GLY A 136 5.94 -6.65 -6.72
C GLY A 136 5.71 -5.14 -6.81
N MET A 137 6.69 -4.38 -7.31
CA MET A 137 6.53 -2.95 -7.56
C MET A 137 5.50 -2.67 -8.66
N LEU A 138 5.53 -3.42 -9.77
CA LEU A 138 4.54 -3.29 -10.85
C LEU A 138 3.12 -3.63 -10.38
N GLU A 139 2.94 -4.64 -9.54
CA GLU A 139 1.66 -4.99 -8.93
C GLU A 139 1.15 -3.86 -8.00
N ILE A 140 2.02 -3.26 -7.21
CA ILE A 140 1.68 -2.09 -6.37
C ILE A 140 1.24 -0.91 -7.24
N LEU A 141 1.96 -0.64 -8.33
CA LEU A 141 1.64 0.44 -9.25
C LEU A 141 0.37 0.19 -10.05
N GLU A 142 0.07 -1.06 -10.41
CA GLU A 142 -1.21 -1.44 -11.02
C GLU A 142 -2.39 -1.13 -10.11
N ALA A 143 -2.29 -1.53 -8.85
CA ALA A 143 -3.37 -1.33 -7.88
C ALA A 143 -3.54 0.14 -7.45
N ARG A 144 -2.44 0.94 -7.40
CA ARG A 144 -2.42 2.24 -6.71
C ARG A 144 -1.58 3.32 -7.39
N GLY A 145 -1.17 3.11 -8.63
CA GLY A 145 -0.27 4.02 -9.35
C GLY A 145 -0.76 5.47 -9.39
N GLU A 146 -2.08 5.69 -9.57
CA GLU A 146 -2.67 7.03 -9.55
C GLU A 146 -2.49 7.75 -8.19
N LEU A 147 -2.68 7.03 -7.09
CA LEU A 147 -2.46 7.58 -5.75
C LEU A 147 -0.99 7.91 -5.51
N ILE A 148 -0.10 7.02 -5.92
CA ILE A 148 1.36 7.20 -5.81
C ILE A 148 1.80 8.39 -6.66
N ALA A 149 1.39 8.46 -7.92
CA ALA A 149 1.68 9.57 -8.81
C ALA A 149 1.15 10.92 -8.28
N ALA A 150 -0.04 10.92 -7.65
CA ALA A 150 -0.59 12.10 -7.01
C ALA A 150 0.20 12.53 -5.77
N ALA A 151 0.69 11.58 -4.98
CA ALA A 151 1.55 11.83 -3.82
C ALA A 151 2.92 12.38 -4.26
N GLU A 152 3.55 11.81 -5.27
CA GLU A 152 4.83 12.25 -5.84
C GLU A 152 4.76 13.68 -6.38
N ARG A 153 3.67 14.05 -7.07
CA ARG A 153 3.46 15.43 -7.58
C ARG A 153 3.39 16.48 -6.48
N ARG A 154 2.90 16.12 -5.29
CA ARG A 154 2.77 17.03 -4.14
C ARG A 154 4.02 17.09 -3.28
N SER A 155 4.85 16.07 -3.31
CA SER A 155 6.10 16.02 -2.54
C SER A 155 7.23 16.68 -3.34
N ARG A 156 7.64 17.88 -2.92
CA ARG A 156 8.85 18.53 -3.45
C ARG A 156 10.15 17.90 -2.93
N GLN A 157 10.05 16.98 -2.00
CA GLN A 157 11.19 16.30 -1.37
C GLN A 157 11.17 14.83 -1.78
N ARG A 158 12.30 14.35 -2.29
CA ARG A 158 12.60 12.93 -2.52
C ARG A 158 12.69 12.11 -1.21
N ALA A 159 11.89 12.43 -0.23
CA ALA A 159 11.84 11.80 1.10
C ALA A 159 10.82 10.65 1.13
N GLY A 160 10.77 9.86 0.05
CA GLY A 160 9.99 8.64 -0.05
C GLY A 160 10.87 7.38 0.12
N PRO A 161 10.36 6.21 -0.21
CA PRO A 161 11.08 4.93 -0.15
C PRO A 161 12.24 4.82 -1.14
N TYR A 162 12.37 5.77 -2.08
CA TYR A 162 13.36 5.76 -3.16
C TYR A 162 14.78 5.44 -2.70
N PRO A 163 15.35 6.07 -1.65
CA PRO A 163 16.70 5.73 -1.19
C PRO A 163 16.85 4.28 -0.72
N ALA A 164 15.82 3.74 -0.08
CA ALA A 164 15.82 2.34 0.37
C ALA A 164 15.75 1.37 -0.82
N TYR A 165 14.97 1.70 -1.84
CA TYR A 165 14.88 0.92 -3.07
C TYR A 165 16.18 0.96 -3.87
N CYS A 166 16.80 2.15 -4.06
CA CYS A 166 18.12 2.28 -4.68
C CYS A 166 19.16 1.44 -3.95
N ALA A 167 19.24 1.57 -2.62
CA ALA A 167 20.21 0.82 -1.83
C ALA A 167 20.00 -0.70 -1.96
N HIS A 168 18.75 -1.16 -1.92
CA HIS A 168 18.44 -2.59 -2.09
C HIS A 168 18.87 -3.12 -3.45
N ILE A 169 18.49 -2.44 -4.53
CA ILE A 169 18.87 -2.83 -5.90
C ILE A 169 20.38 -2.78 -6.07
N ALA A 170 21.05 -1.72 -5.61
CA ALA A 170 22.49 -1.57 -5.72
C ALA A 170 23.27 -2.68 -4.98
N VAL A 171 22.76 -3.12 -3.82
CA VAL A 171 23.34 -4.28 -3.10
C VAL A 171 23.24 -5.54 -3.94
N LEU A 172 22.06 -5.85 -4.50
CA LEU A 172 21.83 -7.04 -5.32
C LEU A 172 22.66 -7.01 -6.62
N LEU A 173 22.79 -5.84 -7.24
CA LEU A 173 23.62 -5.67 -8.44
C LEU A 173 25.09 -5.97 -8.14
N ARG A 174 25.66 -5.40 -7.06
CA ARG A 174 27.05 -5.66 -6.65
C ARG A 174 27.30 -7.11 -6.26
N GLU A 175 26.29 -7.77 -5.68
CA GLU A 175 26.37 -9.18 -5.33
C GLU A 175 26.37 -10.07 -6.58
N ALA A 176 25.62 -9.68 -7.62
CA ALA A 176 25.54 -10.41 -8.88
C ALA A 176 26.75 -10.17 -9.78
N ASP A 177 27.19 -8.93 -9.92
CA ASP A 177 28.34 -8.51 -10.73
C ASP A 177 29.06 -7.33 -10.06
N PRO A 178 30.23 -7.57 -9.42
CA PRO A 178 31.00 -6.50 -8.78
C PRO A 178 31.56 -5.44 -9.74
N ALA A 179 31.59 -5.69 -11.05
CA ALA A 179 32.09 -4.74 -12.05
C ALA A 179 31.02 -3.73 -12.49
N ILE A 180 29.75 -3.95 -12.17
CA ILE A 180 28.67 -3.09 -12.58
C ILE A 180 28.69 -1.75 -11.81
N ASP A 181 28.40 -0.64 -12.47
CA ASP A 181 28.08 0.61 -11.79
C ASP A 181 26.70 0.51 -11.11
N SER A 182 26.71 -0.09 -9.93
CA SER A 182 25.48 -0.46 -9.21
C SER A 182 24.60 0.72 -8.85
N ASP A 183 25.17 1.90 -8.59
CA ASP A 183 24.42 3.07 -8.16
C ASP A 183 23.68 3.69 -9.37
N TYR A 184 24.39 3.86 -10.50
CA TYR A 184 23.77 4.34 -11.74
C TYR A 184 22.70 3.38 -12.27
N VAL A 185 23.00 2.07 -12.27
CA VAL A 185 22.09 1.05 -12.77
C VAL A 185 20.85 0.91 -11.87
N ALA A 186 20.99 1.05 -10.55
CA ALA A 186 19.85 1.06 -9.63
C ALA A 186 18.89 2.22 -9.94
N ASP A 187 19.42 3.42 -10.15
CA ASP A 187 18.62 4.58 -10.54
C ASP A 187 17.93 4.37 -11.90
N ALA A 188 18.64 3.81 -12.88
CA ALA A 188 18.07 3.50 -14.19
C ALA A 188 16.94 2.48 -14.13
N LEU A 189 17.13 1.39 -13.36
CA LEU A 189 16.11 0.37 -13.12
C LEU A 189 14.89 0.95 -12.43
N LEU A 190 15.07 1.74 -11.36
CA LEU A 190 13.94 2.41 -10.67
C LEU A 190 13.22 3.42 -11.58
N GLY A 191 13.93 4.05 -12.50
CA GLY A 191 13.32 4.90 -13.52
C GLY A 191 12.27 4.16 -14.35
N THR A 192 12.52 2.88 -14.67
CA THR A 192 11.56 2.04 -15.41
C THR A 192 10.33 1.64 -14.58
N LEU A 193 10.45 1.66 -13.25
CA LEU A 193 9.39 1.36 -12.28
C LEU A 193 8.72 2.63 -11.72
N SER A 194 8.95 3.80 -12.32
CA SER A 194 8.28 5.02 -11.87
C SER A 194 6.78 4.99 -12.17
N ALA A 195 5.96 5.46 -11.23
CA ALA A 195 4.50 5.49 -11.38
C ALA A 195 4.09 6.18 -12.70
N ARG A 196 4.75 7.28 -13.06
CA ARG A 196 4.48 8.01 -14.30
C ARG A 196 4.69 7.16 -15.55
N LEU A 197 5.79 6.42 -15.64
CA LEU A 197 6.09 5.59 -16.81
C LEU A 197 5.15 4.39 -16.88
N VAL A 198 4.94 3.71 -15.75
CA VAL A 198 4.07 2.53 -15.69
C VAL A 198 2.62 2.90 -16.06
N LEU A 199 2.07 3.99 -15.51
CA LEU A 199 0.73 4.46 -15.87
C LEU A 199 0.63 4.84 -17.35
N HIS A 200 1.62 5.51 -17.92
CA HIS A 200 1.68 5.79 -19.35
C HIS A 200 1.68 4.49 -20.19
N GLN A 201 2.50 3.51 -19.82
CA GLN A 201 2.54 2.22 -20.52
C GLN A 201 1.21 1.46 -20.42
N ARG A 202 0.56 1.48 -19.25
CA ARG A 202 -0.73 0.84 -19.01
C ARG A 202 -1.88 1.53 -19.76
N HIS A 203 -2.06 2.81 -19.53
CA HIS A 203 -3.26 3.54 -19.94
C HIS A 203 -3.16 4.14 -21.34
N GLU A 204 -2.00 4.70 -21.72
CA GLU A 204 -1.85 5.34 -23.03
C GLU A 204 -1.35 4.38 -24.11
N ARG A 205 -0.44 3.45 -23.73
CA ARG A 205 0.09 2.45 -24.68
C ARG A 205 -0.66 1.12 -24.66
N GLY A 206 -1.60 0.92 -23.73
CA GLY A 206 -2.42 -0.29 -23.62
C GLY A 206 -1.62 -1.58 -23.35
N MET A 207 -0.44 -1.47 -22.72
CA MET A 207 0.35 -2.66 -22.39
C MET A 207 -0.26 -3.38 -21.20
N PRO A 208 -0.57 -4.69 -21.28
CA PRO A 208 -1.04 -5.45 -20.14
C PRO A 208 0.05 -5.62 -19.08
N LEU A 209 -0.33 -5.83 -17.81
CA LEU A 209 0.59 -5.96 -16.68
C LEU A 209 1.61 -7.08 -16.91
N GLU A 210 1.15 -8.20 -17.43
CA GLU A 210 1.97 -9.38 -17.72
C GLU A 210 3.10 -9.06 -18.69
N ARG A 211 2.86 -8.15 -19.65
CA ARG A 211 3.90 -7.69 -20.57
C ARG A 211 4.95 -6.84 -19.87
N LEU A 212 4.55 -6.00 -18.92
CA LEU A 212 5.48 -5.18 -18.14
C LEU A 212 6.33 -6.07 -17.23
N VAL A 213 5.71 -7.05 -16.58
CA VAL A 213 6.41 -8.04 -15.73
C VAL A 213 7.41 -8.84 -16.57
N ALA A 214 7.00 -9.38 -17.72
CA ALA A 214 7.90 -10.13 -18.60
C ALA A 214 9.03 -9.25 -19.15
N GLY A 215 8.74 -7.99 -19.47
CA GLY A 215 9.75 -7.02 -19.92
C GLY A 215 10.78 -6.69 -18.83
N TRP A 216 10.31 -6.54 -17.60
CA TRP A 216 11.18 -6.36 -16.44
C TRP A 216 12.09 -7.56 -16.21
N GLU A 217 11.53 -8.77 -16.21
CA GLU A 217 12.30 -10.00 -16.05
C GLU A 217 13.38 -10.14 -17.16
N ASP A 218 13.02 -9.94 -18.42
CA ASP A 218 13.96 -10.01 -19.55
C ASP A 218 15.08 -8.97 -19.39
N LEU A 219 14.75 -7.74 -18.97
CA LEU A 219 15.72 -6.68 -18.71
C LEU A 219 16.74 -7.11 -17.63
N VAL A 220 16.26 -7.58 -16.48
CA VAL A 220 17.12 -8.02 -15.37
C VAL A 220 17.98 -9.22 -15.79
N ARG A 221 17.38 -10.23 -16.43
CA ARG A 221 18.11 -11.41 -16.88
C ARG A 221 19.19 -11.13 -17.94
N ARG A 222 18.98 -10.11 -18.79
CA ARG A 222 20.01 -9.67 -19.76
C ARG A 222 21.10 -8.85 -19.14
N LEU A 223 20.75 -8.04 -18.15
CA LEU A 223 21.71 -7.20 -17.43
C LEU A 223 22.72 -8.01 -16.62
N LEU A 224 22.28 -9.14 -16.06
CA LEU A 224 23.06 -9.99 -15.14
C LEU A 224 23.50 -11.33 -15.77
N ARG A 225 23.74 -11.34 -17.06
CA ARG A 225 24.29 -12.49 -17.81
C ARG A 225 25.79 -12.61 -17.70
#